data_e1c7dc90ea82566c4becbb491dc9b86d
#
_entry.id   e1c7dc90ea82566c4becbb491dc9b86d
#
_cell.length_a   1.000
_cell.length_b   1.000
_cell.length_c   1.000
_cell.angle_alpha   90.00
_cell.angle_beta   90.00
_cell.angle_gamma   90.00
#
_symmetry.space_group_name_H-M   'P 1'
#
loop_
_entity.id
_entity.type
_entity.pdbx_description
1 polymer ?
#
loop_
_entity_poly.entity_id
_entity_poly.type
_entity_poly.pdbx_seq_one_letter_code
_entity_poly.pdbx_strand_id
1 'polypeptide(L)'
;ACIESRGSLGGTCLNVGCIPSKSLLNLSEEFHKVKNLSNKGIEVGEVKLNLSKMMKSKDKAVTILTKGVEFLLKKNKVTYFKGHGSFKSKNEINIKDTDNKETTISADNIVVATGSVPVSLPGIDFDEKTILSSTGALKIEQVPKKMIVIGGGYIGLEMGSVWSRLGTEVHVVEFLEHITPGMDREI
;
A
#
# COMPACT_ATOMS: atom_id res chain seq x y z
N ALA A 1 -13.08 -15.26 15.67
CA ALA A 1 -13.44 -13.88 15.30
C ALA A 1 -12.26 -13.14 14.70
N CYS A 2 -12.52 -12.13 13.90
CA CYS A 2 -11.55 -11.19 13.38
C CYS A 2 -11.99 -9.76 13.71
N ILE A 3 -11.10 -8.95 14.24
CA ILE A 3 -11.37 -7.54 14.57
C ILE A 3 -10.49 -6.69 13.67
N GLU A 4 -11.06 -5.73 12.93
CA GLU A 4 -10.32 -4.87 12.00
C GLU A 4 -10.82 -3.41 12.10
N SER A 5 -9.91 -2.51 12.39
CA SER A 5 -10.20 -1.09 12.58
C SER A 5 -10.20 -0.26 11.28
N ARG A 6 -9.52 -0.72 10.24
CA ARG A 6 -9.41 -0.01 8.95
C ARG A 6 -10.74 0.01 8.17
N GLY A 7 -11.68 -0.84 8.53
CA GLY A 7 -12.97 -0.99 7.84
C GLY A 7 -12.93 -1.87 6.58
N SER A 8 -11.74 -2.35 6.20
CA SER A 8 -11.52 -3.27 5.07
C SER A 8 -10.53 -4.35 5.48
N LEU A 9 -10.87 -5.61 5.22
CA LEU A 9 -10.03 -6.76 5.53
C LEU A 9 -8.80 -6.83 4.61
N GLY A 10 -7.79 -7.60 5.04
CA GLY A 10 -6.57 -7.85 4.26
C GLY A 10 -5.33 -7.06 4.72
N GLY A 11 -5.46 -6.29 5.79
CA GLY A 11 -4.35 -5.59 6.45
C GLY A 11 -3.63 -4.60 5.55
N THR A 12 -2.39 -4.28 5.90
CA THR A 12 -1.53 -3.32 5.17
C THR A 12 -1.25 -3.79 3.75
N CYS A 13 -0.91 -5.07 3.55
CA CYS A 13 -0.52 -5.60 2.24
C CYS A 13 -1.60 -5.41 1.18
N LEU A 14 -2.86 -5.81 1.45
CA LEU A 14 -3.93 -5.70 0.47
C LEU A 14 -4.39 -4.26 0.24
N ASN A 15 -4.46 -3.46 1.31
CA ASN A 15 -5.11 -2.15 1.24
C ASN A 15 -4.16 -1.02 0.82
N VAL A 16 -2.95 -0.98 1.38
CA VAL A 16 -2.02 0.15 1.24
C VAL A 16 -0.55 -0.29 1.10
N GLY A 17 -0.31 -1.52 0.68
CA GLY A 17 1.03 -2.10 0.56
C GLY A 17 1.23 -2.87 -0.74
N CYS A 18 1.47 -4.18 -0.62
CA CYS A 18 1.91 -5.05 -1.70
C CYS A 18 1.00 -5.04 -2.94
N ILE A 19 -0.31 -5.13 -2.74
CA ILE A 19 -1.25 -5.27 -3.87
C ILE A 19 -1.34 -3.97 -4.69
N PRO A 20 -1.63 -2.80 -4.10
CA PRO A 20 -1.65 -1.57 -4.88
C PRO A 20 -0.29 -1.22 -5.48
N SER A 21 0.83 -1.48 -4.78
CA SER A 21 2.17 -1.20 -5.32
C SER A 21 2.50 -2.09 -6.52
N LYS A 22 2.26 -3.41 -6.44
CA LYS A 22 2.51 -4.34 -7.56
C LYS A 22 1.59 -4.06 -8.74
N SER A 23 0.35 -3.67 -8.49
CA SER A 23 -0.56 -3.23 -9.56
C SER A 23 -0.01 -2.01 -10.32
N LEU A 24 0.47 -0.98 -9.60
CA LEU A 24 1.07 0.20 -10.24
C LEU A 24 2.42 -0.11 -10.89
N LEU A 25 3.26 -0.95 -10.27
CA LEU A 25 4.52 -1.39 -10.88
C LEU A 25 4.28 -2.07 -12.22
N ASN A 26 3.34 -3.01 -12.28
CA ASN A 26 3.00 -3.70 -13.53
C ASN A 26 2.47 -2.72 -14.59
N LEU A 27 1.49 -1.88 -14.25
CA LEU A 27 0.89 -0.94 -15.18
C LEU A 27 1.89 0.12 -15.68
N SER A 28 2.76 0.62 -14.81
CA SER A 28 3.80 1.57 -15.17
C SER A 28 4.88 0.92 -16.06
N GLU A 29 5.20 -0.34 -15.82
CA GLU A 29 6.12 -1.12 -16.65
C GLU A 29 5.56 -1.34 -18.06
N GLU A 30 4.27 -1.72 -18.17
CA GLU A 30 3.60 -1.84 -19.46
C GLU A 30 3.62 -0.52 -20.24
N PHE A 31 3.28 0.59 -19.57
CA PHE A 31 3.34 1.92 -20.18
C PHE A 31 4.75 2.26 -20.67
N HIS A 32 5.76 2.01 -19.84
CA HIS A 32 7.17 2.25 -20.17
C HIS A 32 7.62 1.38 -21.37
N LYS A 33 7.27 0.09 -21.37
CA LYS A 33 7.58 -0.84 -22.47
C LYS A 33 6.97 -0.38 -23.79
N VAL A 34 5.69 -0.06 -23.81
CA VAL A 34 4.99 0.37 -25.02
C VAL A 34 5.60 1.67 -25.55
N LYS A 35 5.89 2.62 -24.68
CA LYS A 35 6.52 3.91 -25.06
C LYS A 35 7.89 3.76 -25.69
N ASN A 36 8.61 2.68 -25.38
CA ASN A 36 9.97 2.42 -25.86
C ASN A 36 10.04 1.32 -26.95
N LEU A 37 8.92 0.89 -27.51
CA LEU A 37 8.90 -0.18 -28.54
C LEU A 37 9.58 0.24 -29.84
N SER A 38 9.53 1.52 -30.20
CA SER A 38 10.21 2.03 -31.39
C SER A 38 11.72 1.79 -31.37
N ASN A 39 12.34 1.83 -30.18
CA ASN A 39 13.76 1.49 -30.01
C ASN A 39 14.08 0.02 -30.35
N LYS A 40 13.03 -0.82 -30.48
CA LYS A 40 13.13 -2.26 -30.82
C LYS A 40 12.61 -2.54 -32.24
N GLY A 41 12.40 -1.49 -33.04
CA GLY A 41 11.89 -1.62 -34.42
C GLY A 41 10.39 -1.88 -34.53
N ILE A 42 9.62 -1.64 -33.45
CA ILE A 42 8.17 -1.77 -33.46
C ILE A 42 7.56 -0.38 -33.38
N GLU A 43 6.99 0.08 -34.51
CA GLU A 43 6.30 1.36 -34.56
C GLU A 43 4.96 1.31 -33.83
N VAL A 44 4.76 2.24 -32.91
CA VAL A 44 3.50 2.46 -32.21
C VAL A 44 3.07 3.92 -32.40
N GLY A 45 1.76 4.14 -32.46
CA GLY A 45 1.22 5.50 -32.47
C GLY A 45 1.45 6.24 -31.16
N GLU A 46 0.83 7.40 -31.00
CA GLU A 46 0.95 8.21 -29.79
C GLU A 46 0.44 7.46 -28.55
N VAL A 47 1.31 7.23 -27.58
CA VAL A 47 0.98 6.56 -26.31
C VAL A 47 0.69 7.59 -25.22
N LYS A 48 -0.55 7.64 -24.76
CA LYS A 48 -1.01 8.59 -23.73
C LYS A 48 -1.31 7.89 -22.42
N LEU A 49 -0.84 8.45 -21.30
CA LEU A 49 -1.19 8.01 -19.96
C LEU A 49 -2.56 8.59 -19.56
N ASN A 50 -3.44 7.73 -19.09
CA ASN A 50 -4.62 8.14 -18.33
C ASN A 50 -4.46 7.68 -16.88
N LEU A 51 -3.85 8.53 -16.05
CA LEU A 51 -3.55 8.20 -14.65
C LEU A 51 -4.80 7.84 -13.86
N SER A 52 -5.92 8.56 -14.06
CA SER A 52 -7.19 8.27 -13.36
C SER A 52 -7.70 6.84 -13.64
N LYS A 53 -7.62 6.38 -14.90
CA LYS A 53 -7.97 5.00 -15.25
C LYS A 53 -6.99 3.99 -14.65
N MET A 54 -5.71 4.29 -14.65
CA MET A 54 -4.67 3.45 -14.03
C MET A 54 -4.93 3.29 -12.53
N MET A 55 -5.21 4.38 -11.82
CA MET A 55 -5.56 4.34 -10.40
C MET A 55 -6.82 3.54 -10.11
N LYS A 56 -7.87 3.72 -10.93
CA LYS A 56 -9.09 2.89 -10.82
C LYS A 56 -8.82 1.40 -11.03
N SER A 57 -7.91 1.04 -11.92
CA SER A 57 -7.50 -0.37 -12.12
C SER A 57 -6.82 -0.94 -10.88
N LYS A 58 -5.90 -0.18 -10.28
CA LYS A 58 -5.28 -0.52 -9.00
C LYS A 58 -6.33 -0.70 -7.88
N ASP A 59 -7.27 0.24 -7.73
CA ASP A 59 -8.31 0.18 -6.71
C ASP A 59 -9.26 -1.01 -6.92
N LYS A 60 -9.53 -1.37 -8.17
CA LYS A 60 -10.31 -2.56 -8.52
C LYS A 60 -9.60 -3.84 -8.05
N ALA A 61 -8.28 -3.95 -8.24
CA ALA A 61 -7.50 -5.09 -7.77
C ALA A 61 -7.57 -5.23 -6.24
N VAL A 62 -7.39 -4.12 -5.52
CA VAL A 62 -7.55 -4.07 -4.05
C VAL A 62 -8.95 -4.52 -3.63
N THR A 63 -9.98 -3.98 -4.27
CA THR A 63 -11.39 -4.28 -3.96
C THR A 63 -11.72 -5.76 -4.16
N ILE A 64 -11.25 -6.37 -5.24
CA ILE A 64 -11.49 -7.79 -5.53
C ILE A 64 -10.87 -8.66 -4.42
N LEU A 65 -9.66 -8.38 -4.02
CA LEU A 65 -8.94 -9.19 -3.02
C LEU A 65 -9.48 -8.99 -1.61
N THR A 66 -9.79 -7.76 -1.22
CA THR A 66 -10.38 -7.50 0.10
C THR A 66 -11.76 -8.14 0.26
N LYS A 67 -12.61 -8.09 -0.78
CA LYS A 67 -13.88 -8.82 -0.82
C LYS A 67 -13.69 -10.34 -0.80
N GLY A 68 -12.63 -10.83 -1.44
CA GLY A 68 -12.24 -12.25 -1.37
C GLY A 68 -11.95 -12.70 0.05
N VAL A 69 -11.21 -11.90 0.83
CA VAL A 69 -10.95 -12.19 2.24
C VAL A 69 -12.25 -12.18 3.06
N GLU A 70 -13.12 -11.19 2.83
CA GLU A 70 -14.43 -11.14 3.50
C GLU A 70 -15.29 -12.37 3.20
N PHE A 71 -15.31 -12.81 1.94
CA PHE A 71 -15.97 -14.05 1.54
C PHE A 71 -15.39 -15.28 2.26
N LEU A 72 -14.06 -15.38 2.38
CA LEU A 72 -13.39 -16.48 3.06
C LEU A 72 -13.74 -16.51 4.56
N LEU A 73 -13.74 -15.37 5.24
CA LEU A 73 -14.17 -15.29 6.65
C LEU A 73 -15.60 -15.78 6.81
N LYS A 74 -16.52 -15.30 5.96
CA LYS A 74 -17.92 -15.73 5.97
C LYS A 74 -18.07 -17.23 5.72
N LYS A 75 -17.37 -17.76 4.70
CA LYS A 75 -17.36 -19.20 4.36
C LYS A 75 -16.87 -20.06 5.51
N ASN A 76 -15.89 -19.59 6.27
CA ASN A 76 -15.32 -20.29 7.42
C ASN A 76 -16.03 -19.93 8.74
N LYS A 77 -17.18 -19.26 8.70
CA LYS A 77 -17.97 -18.87 9.89
C LYS A 77 -17.17 -18.05 10.91
N VAL A 78 -16.20 -17.25 10.44
CA VAL A 78 -15.43 -16.31 11.27
C VAL A 78 -16.25 -15.03 11.40
N THR A 79 -16.62 -14.67 12.63
CA THR A 79 -17.31 -13.41 12.91
C THR A 79 -16.36 -12.24 12.69
N TYR A 80 -16.78 -11.26 11.89
CA TYR A 80 -16.02 -10.04 11.61
C TYR A 80 -16.59 -8.87 12.41
N PHE A 81 -15.75 -8.27 13.25
CA PHE A 81 -16.05 -7.06 14.01
C PHE A 81 -15.30 -5.87 13.38
N LYS A 82 -16.05 -4.85 12.99
CA LYS A 82 -15.48 -3.58 12.50
C LYS A 82 -15.27 -2.66 13.70
N GLY A 83 -14.02 -2.41 14.06
CA GLY A 83 -13.70 -1.56 15.19
C GLY A 83 -12.29 -1.79 15.70
N HIS A 84 -11.92 -1.02 16.71
CA HIS A 84 -10.64 -1.12 17.38
C HIS A 84 -10.72 -2.08 18.57
N GLY A 85 -9.87 -3.11 18.56
CA GLY A 85 -9.75 -4.07 19.67
C GLY A 85 -8.69 -3.63 20.67
N SER A 86 -9.01 -3.72 21.95
CA SER A 86 -8.07 -3.53 23.05
C SER A 86 -8.22 -4.63 24.09
N PHE A 87 -7.11 -5.03 24.71
CA PHE A 87 -7.16 -6.01 25.79
C PHE A 87 -7.90 -5.43 27.01
N LYS A 88 -8.89 -6.16 27.50
CA LYS A 88 -9.56 -5.89 28.78
C LYS A 88 -9.00 -6.81 29.87
N SER A 89 -8.66 -8.05 29.51
CA SER A 89 -7.99 -9.02 30.35
C SER A 89 -7.17 -9.98 29.48
N LYS A 90 -6.55 -10.99 30.10
CA LYS A 90 -5.81 -12.04 29.37
C LYS A 90 -6.62 -12.74 28.28
N ASN A 91 -7.91 -12.90 28.50
CA ASN A 91 -8.80 -13.65 27.62
C ASN A 91 -9.98 -12.81 27.10
N GLU A 92 -10.01 -11.50 27.34
CA GLU A 92 -11.09 -10.62 26.92
C GLU A 92 -10.57 -9.45 26.08
N ILE A 93 -11.25 -9.21 24.97
CA ILE A 93 -11.02 -8.05 24.09
C ILE A 93 -12.25 -7.15 24.14
N ASN A 94 -12.05 -5.87 24.44
CA ASN A 94 -13.03 -4.83 24.23
C ASN A 94 -12.89 -4.29 22.80
N ILE A 95 -14.01 -4.26 22.07
CA ILE A 95 -14.08 -3.76 20.69
C ILE A 95 -14.90 -2.47 20.72
N LYS A 96 -14.28 -1.40 20.26
CA LYS A 96 -14.95 -0.10 20.07
C LYS A 96 -15.18 0.11 18.57
N ASP A 97 -16.44 0.15 18.16
CA ASP A 97 -16.81 0.38 16.76
C ASP A 97 -16.75 1.86 16.36
N THR A 98 -17.10 2.15 15.11
CA THR A 98 -17.10 3.54 14.56
C THR A 98 -18.13 4.44 15.23
N ASP A 99 -19.16 3.89 15.83
CA ASP A 99 -20.22 4.63 16.54
C ASP A 99 -19.94 4.76 18.05
N ASN A 100 -18.69 4.42 18.47
CA ASN A 100 -18.23 4.37 19.84
C ASN A 100 -18.97 3.36 20.74
N LYS A 101 -19.73 2.43 20.15
CA LYS A 101 -20.35 1.34 20.89
C LYS A 101 -19.28 0.31 21.27
N GLU A 102 -19.33 -0.13 22.51
CA GLU A 102 -18.39 -1.11 23.04
C GLU A 102 -19.02 -2.50 23.13
N THR A 103 -18.24 -3.50 22.73
CA THR A 103 -18.60 -4.92 22.81
C THR A 103 -17.41 -5.69 23.36
N THR A 104 -17.62 -6.48 24.41
CA THR A 104 -16.56 -7.36 24.94
C THR A 104 -16.77 -8.78 24.42
N ILE A 105 -15.71 -9.40 23.93
CA ILE A 105 -15.68 -10.82 23.57
C ILE A 105 -14.58 -11.53 24.34
N SER A 106 -14.78 -12.83 24.58
CA SER A 106 -13.77 -13.69 25.22
C SER A 106 -13.23 -14.73 24.23
N ALA A 107 -11.98 -15.13 24.43
CA ALA A 107 -11.33 -16.17 23.65
C ALA A 107 -10.25 -16.88 24.48
N ASP A 108 -10.08 -18.18 24.26
CA ASP A 108 -9.02 -18.96 24.89
C ASP A 108 -7.64 -18.57 24.37
N ASN A 109 -7.57 -18.23 23.08
CA ASN A 109 -6.34 -17.81 22.42
C ASN A 109 -6.60 -16.53 21.62
N ILE A 110 -5.65 -15.59 21.70
CA ILE A 110 -5.71 -14.31 21.00
C ILE A 110 -4.45 -14.15 20.14
N VAL A 111 -4.63 -13.88 18.86
CA VAL A 111 -3.55 -13.58 17.93
C VAL A 111 -3.49 -12.07 17.72
N VAL A 112 -2.35 -11.46 18.05
CA VAL A 112 -2.08 -10.04 17.82
C VAL A 112 -1.52 -9.91 16.40
N ALA A 113 -2.37 -9.43 15.48
CA ALA A 113 -2.06 -9.24 14.07
C ALA A 113 -2.42 -7.81 13.64
N THR A 114 -1.95 -6.82 14.40
CA THR A 114 -2.38 -5.42 14.31
C THR A 114 -1.80 -4.67 13.11
N GLY A 115 -0.90 -5.30 12.34
CA GLY A 115 -0.31 -4.71 11.14
C GLY A 115 0.77 -3.68 11.43
N SER A 116 0.97 -2.77 10.49
CA SER A 116 2.00 -1.73 10.54
C SER A 116 1.48 -0.41 9.98
N VAL A 117 2.09 0.67 10.41
CA VAL A 117 1.84 2.02 9.90
C VAL A 117 3.16 2.67 9.48
N PRO A 118 3.15 3.59 8.49
CA PRO A 118 4.32 4.40 8.19
C PRO A 118 4.72 5.24 9.40
N VAL A 119 6.03 5.42 9.59
CA VAL A 119 6.59 6.28 10.64
C VAL A 119 7.20 7.50 9.99
N SER A 120 6.85 8.69 10.47
CA SER A 120 7.47 9.95 10.05
C SER A 120 8.88 10.09 10.62
N LEU A 121 9.74 10.84 9.92
CA LEU A 121 11.02 11.24 10.46
C LEU A 121 10.85 12.37 11.48
N PRO A 122 11.71 12.47 12.49
CA PRO A 122 11.66 13.58 13.45
C PRO A 122 11.70 14.94 12.73
N GLY A 123 10.69 15.76 12.95
CA GLY A 123 10.55 17.08 12.33
C GLY A 123 10.03 17.09 10.89
N ILE A 124 9.67 15.94 10.33
CA ILE A 124 9.12 15.80 8.98
C ILE A 124 7.84 14.98 9.05
N ASP A 125 6.73 15.62 9.36
CA ASP A 125 5.44 14.95 9.48
C ASP A 125 4.75 14.81 8.11
N PHE A 126 4.00 13.73 7.94
CA PHE A 126 3.20 13.51 6.75
C PHE A 126 2.00 14.49 6.74
N ASP A 127 1.90 15.28 5.67
CA ASP A 127 0.72 16.10 5.37
C ASP A 127 -0.18 15.42 4.33
N GLU A 128 0.28 14.31 3.77
CA GLU A 128 -0.35 13.53 2.70
C GLU A 128 -0.70 14.36 1.45
N LYS A 129 0.00 15.48 1.25
CA LYS A 129 -0.13 16.38 0.09
C LYS A 129 1.23 16.62 -0.56
N THR A 130 2.18 17.17 0.21
CA THR A 130 3.55 17.47 -0.23
C THR A 130 4.53 16.46 0.37
N ILE A 131 4.33 16.11 1.63
CA ILE A 131 5.10 15.11 2.35
C ILE A 131 4.22 13.87 2.52
N LEU A 132 4.47 12.88 1.68
CA LEU A 132 3.64 11.69 1.57
C LEU A 132 4.25 10.52 2.33
N SER A 133 3.40 9.76 3.00
CA SER A 133 3.75 8.38 3.36
C SER A 133 3.68 7.47 2.13
N SER A 134 4.08 6.21 2.29
CA SER A 134 3.87 5.19 1.26
C SER A 134 2.39 5.04 0.88
N THR A 135 1.48 5.27 1.82
CA THR A 135 0.03 5.25 1.58
C THR A 135 -0.40 6.42 0.68
N GLY A 136 0.12 7.63 0.92
CA GLY A 136 -0.13 8.79 0.07
C GLY A 136 0.45 8.63 -1.32
N ALA A 137 1.67 8.08 -1.42
CA ALA A 137 2.33 7.82 -2.70
C ALA A 137 1.53 6.88 -3.62
N LEU A 138 0.69 6.01 -3.06
CA LEU A 138 -0.24 5.15 -3.82
C LEU A 138 -1.52 5.86 -4.29
N LYS A 139 -1.71 7.12 -3.94
CA LYS A 139 -2.95 7.89 -4.20
C LYS A 139 -2.71 9.20 -4.97
N ILE A 140 -1.50 9.46 -5.44
CA ILE A 140 -1.17 10.69 -6.18
C ILE A 140 -2.08 10.80 -7.42
N GLU A 141 -2.76 11.92 -7.57
CA GLU A 141 -3.76 12.15 -8.62
C GLU A 141 -3.18 12.75 -9.91
N GLN A 142 -1.98 13.29 -9.84
CA GLN A 142 -1.26 13.89 -10.98
C GLN A 142 0.19 13.45 -10.96
N VAL A 143 0.75 13.10 -12.11
CA VAL A 143 2.19 12.74 -12.20
C VAL A 143 3.02 13.93 -11.76
N PRO A 144 3.76 13.85 -10.66
CA PRO A 144 4.58 14.96 -10.18
C PRO A 144 5.75 15.20 -11.13
N LYS A 145 6.18 16.45 -11.31
CA LYS A 145 7.36 16.76 -12.11
C LYS A 145 8.64 16.23 -11.45
N LYS A 146 8.73 16.39 -10.14
CA LYS A 146 9.87 15.95 -9.31
C LYS A 146 9.38 15.24 -8.06
N MET A 147 10.12 14.24 -7.61
CA MET A 147 9.88 13.51 -6.38
C MET A 147 11.19 13.21 -5.68
N ILE A 148 11.23 13.46 -4.39
CA ILE A 148 12.32 13.00 -3.51
C ILE A 148 11.78 11.83 -2.69
N VAL A 149 12.50 10.71 -2.75
CA VAL A 149 12.22 9.52 -1.93
C VAL A 149 13.25 9.48 -0.82
N ILE A 150 12.80 9.55 0.42
CA ILE A 150 13.68 9.45 1.59
C ILE A 150 13.67 7.99 2.06
N GLY A 151 14.81 7.34 1.92
CA GLY A 151 15.03 5.93 2.20
C GLY A 151 15.11 5.08 0.92
N GLY A 152 16.22 4.37 0.76
CA GLY A 152 16.51 3.44 -0.35
C GLY A 152 16.02 2.01 -0.09
N GLY A 153 15.04 1.82 0.79
CA GLY A 153 14.40 0.53 1.01
C GLY A 153 13.45 0.15 -0.12
N TYR A 154 12.99 -1.12 -0.15
CA TYR A 154 12.18 -1.65 -1.24
C TYR A 154 10.88 -0.86 -1.51
N ILE A 155 10.21 -0.33 -0.48
CA ILE A 155 8.98 0.46 -0.65
C ILE A 155 9.28 1.77 -1.39
N GLY A 156 10.32 2.49 -0.98
CA GLY A 156 10.73 3.74 -1.60
C GLY A 156 11.15 3.55 -3.06
N LEU A 157 11.93 2.49 -3.33
CA LEU A 157 12.39 2.16 -4.67
C LEU A 157 11.24 1.71 -5.59
N GLU A 158 10.27 0.94 -5.08
CA GLU A 158 9.08 0.57 -5.83
C GLU A 158 8.27 1.79 -6.24
N MET A 159 7.96 2.68 -5.29
CA MET A 159 7.21 3.91 -5.60
C MET A 159 7.99 4.84 -6.51
N GLY A 160 9.28 5.04 -6.26
CA GLY A 160 10.16 5.79 -7.14
C GLY A 160 10.16 5.23 -8.57
N SER A 161 10.23 3.92 -8.73
CA SER A 161 10.19 3.26 -10.04
C SER A 161 8.86 3.49 -10.77
N VAL A 162 7.73 3.37 -10.05
CA VAL A 162 6.41 3.67 -10.64
C VAL A 162 6.37 5.08 -11.22
N TRP A 163 6.68 6.08 -10.40
CA TRP A 163 6.54 7.46 -10.79
C TRP A 163 7.60 7.87 -11.85
N SER A 164 8.83 7.34 -11.76
CA SER A 164 9.85 7.56 -12.78
C SER A 164 9.42 7.05 -14.16
N ARG A 165 8.84 5.84 -14.24
CA ARG A 165 8.31 5.28 -15.50
C ARG A 165 7.16 6.11 -16.07
N LEU A 166 6.41 6.81 -15.23
CA LEU A 166 5.34 7.71 -15.62
C LEU A 166 5.82 9.11 -16.02
N GLY A 167 7.11 9.42 -15.84
CA GLY A 167 7.75 10.67 -16.29
C GLY A 167 8.19 11.63 -15.18
N THR A 168 8.13 11.20 -13.93
CA THR A 168 8.66 11.99 -12.79
C THR A 168 10.18 11.92 -12.73
N GLU A 169 10.85 13.06 -12.50
CA GLU A 169 12.26 13.12 -12.10
C GLU A 169 12.36 12.69 -10.63
N VAL A 170 12.91 11.50 -10.38
CA VAL A 170 12.96 10.90 -9.03
C VAL A 170 14.38 10.95 -8.49
N HIS A 171 14.54 11.47 -7.28
CA HIS A 171 15.78 11.45 -6.51
C HIS A 171 15.56 10.59 -5.26
N VAL A 172 16.47 9.66 -4.99
CA VAL A 172 16.46 8.83 -3.78
C VAL A 172 17.57 9.31 -2.85
N VAL A 173 17.22 9.59 -1.62
CA VAL A 173 18.15 9.95 -0.55
C VAL A 173 18.21 8.81 0.44
N GLU A 174 19.38 8.17 0.56
CA GLU A 174 19.63 7.08 1.49
C GLU A 174 20.73 7.48 2.46
N PHE A 175 20.53 7.18 3.74
CA PHE A 175 21.52 7.46 4.79
C PHE A 175 22.66 6.43 4.82
N LEU A 176 22.36 5.18 4.47
CA LEU A 176 23.33 4.10 4.44
C LEU A 176 24.14 4.12 3.13
N GLU A 177 25.27 3.45 3.12
CA GLU A 177 26.17 3.39 1.96
C GLU A 177 25.57 2.65 0.74
N HIS A 178 24.50 1.90 0.93
CA HIS A 178 23.86 1.12 -0.13
C HIS A 178 22.34 1.10 0.04
N ILE A 179 21.64 0.97 -1.07
CA ILE A 179 20.18 0.79 -1.10
C ILE A 179 19.81 -0.63 -0.66
N THR A 180 18.52 -0.86 -0.36
CA THR A 180 17.99 -2.17 0.08
C THR A 180 18.77 -2.79 1.23
N PRO A 181 18.99 -2.05 2.35
CA PRO A 181 19.73 -2.58 3.49
C PRO A 181 19.05 -3.85 4.01
N GLY A 182 19.83 -4.89 4.24
CA GLY A 182 19.32 -6.20 4.68
C GLY A 182 19.15 -7.22 3.55
N MET A 183 19.32 -6.84 2.29
CA MET A 183 19.50 -7.78 1.18
C MET A 183 20.96 -8.22 1.05
N ASP A 184 21.18 -9.33 0.35
CA ASP A 184 22.52 -9.79 0.03
C ASP A 184 23.23 -8.75 -0.83
N ARG A 185 24.53 -8.54 -0.58
CA ARG A 185 25.32 -7.50 -1.27
C ARG A 185 25.68 -7.86 -2.71
N GLU A 186 25.53 -9.12 -3.09
CA GLU A 186 25.77 -9.58 -4.46
C GLU A 186 24.57 -9.31 -5.39
N ILE A 187 23.41 -8.92 -4.81
CA ILE A 187 22.18 -8.54 -5.54
C ILE A 187 22.09 -7.03 -5.67
#